data_7b642d69261ee2dba2d2809cb8901c73
#
_entry.id   7b642d69261ee2dba2d2809cb8901c73
#
_cell.length_a   1.000
_cell.length_b   1.000
_cell.length_c   1.000
_cell.angle_alpha   90.00
_cell.angle_beta   90.00
_cell.angle_gamma   90.00
#
_symmetry.space_group_name_H-M   'P 1'
#
loop_
_entity.id
_entity.type
_entity.pdbx_description
1 polymer ?
#
loop_
_entity_poly.entity_id
_entity_poly.type
_entity_poly.pdbx_seq_one_letter_code
_entity_poly.pdbx_strand_id
1 'polypeptide(L)'
;MSKSVSLLTAFLCTFIWGTTFIAQDTGMDKIGPLTFNGTRFFIGFLSIIPFAIVFEKKKITTEINKNKKLFYKLLFWIGLFLFLGTYLQQAALLYTDVANAAFFTIFYVPMVPIILFYFILNLCTGAFGHQFYFVL
;
A
#
# COMPACT_ATOMS: atom_id res chain seq x y z
N MET A 1 -18.81 -0.02 -14.14
CA MET A 1 -18.91 1.38 -13.67
C MET A 1 -18.72 2.32 -14.84
N SER A 2 -19.46 3.45 -14.88
CA SER A 2 -19.22 4.46 -15.91
C SER A 2 -17.87 5.16 -15.67
N LYS A 3 -17.20 5.62 -16.75
CA LYS A 3 -15.90 6.32 -16.65
C LYS A 3 -15.95 7.51 -15.68
N SER A 4 -17.06 8.24 -15.67
CA SER A 4 -17.26 9.39 -14.78
C SER A 4 -17.31 9.00 -13.30
N VAL A 5 -17.94 7.88 -12.96
CA VAL A 5 -17.99 7.37 -11.57
C VAL A 5 -16.60 6.94 -11.12
N SER A 6 -15.82 6.27 -11.97
CA SER A 6 -14.45 5.86 -11.65
C SER A 6 -13.55 7.07 -11.41
N LEU A 7 -13.64 8.10 -12.23
CA LEU A 7 -12.87 9.33 -12.07
C LEU A 7 -13.26 10.08 -10.78
N LEU A 8 -14.55 10.20 -10.49
CA LEU A 8 -15.02 10.84 -9.26
C LEU A 8 -14.55 10.08 -8.01
N THR A 9 -14.64 8.75 -8.04
CA THR A 9 -14.15 7.91 -6.93
C THR A 9 -12.64 8.07 -6.73
N ALA A 10 -11.86 8.07 -7.81
CA ALA A 10 -10.42 8.29 -7.74
C ALA A 10 -10.08 9.67 -7.16
N PHE A 11 -10.79 10.71 -7.61
CA PHE A 11 -10.60 12.07 -7.09
C PHE A 11 -10.93 12.16 -5.59
N LEU A 12 -12.04 11.59 -5.15
CA LEU A 12 -12.40 11.54 -3.73
C LEU A 12 -11.36 10.79 -2.89
N CYS A 13 -10.86 9.64 -3.39
CA CYS A 13 -9.81 8.88 -2.70
C CYS A 13 -8.53 9.69 -2.55
N THR A 14 -8.08 10.38 -3.61
CA THR A 14 -6.86 11.20 -3.56
C THR A 14 -7.02 12.41 -2.67
N PHE A 15 -8.21 13.03 -2.66
CA PHE A 15 -8.50 14.14 -1.77
C PHE A 15 -8.47 13.72 -0.30
N ILE A 16 -9.16 12.61 0.04
CA ILE A 16 -9.12 12.04 1.39
C ILE A 16 -7.68 11.69 1.77
N TRP A 17 -6.92 11.07 0.87
CA TRP A 17 -5.53 10.71 1.16
C TRP A 17 -4.65 11.94 1.43
N GLY A 18 -4.81 13.01 0.64
CA GLY A 18 -4.09 14.27 0.88
C GLY A 18 -4.34 14.87 2.27
N THR A 19 -5.60 14.84 2.73
CA THR A 19 -5.95 15.34 4.06
C THR A 19 -5.37 14.49 5.21
N THR A 20 -5.04 13.21 4.97
CA THR A 20 -4.46 12.35 6.00
C THR A 20 -3.07 12.79 6.45
N PHE A 21 -2.30 13.49 5.61
CA PHE A 21 -0.98 14.02 6.01
C PHE A 21 -1.10 15.07 7.10
N ILE A 22 -2.08 15.96 6.98
CA ILE A 22 -2.35 16.99 8.00
C ILE A 22 -2.82 16.34 9.31
N ALA A 23 -3.71 15.34 9.19
CA ALA A 23 -4.19 14.60 10.36
C ALA A 23 -3.07 13.80 11.04
N GLN A 24 -2.10 13.28 10.27
CA GLN A 24 -0.93 12.57 10.81
C GLN A 24 -0.01 13.52 11.58
N ASP A 25 0.28 14.67 11.04
CA ASP A 25 1.12 15.70 11.66
C ASP A 25 0.50 16.16 12.98
N THR A 26 -0.72 16.68 12.94
CA THR A 26 -1.45 17.15 14.14
C THR A 26 -1.67 16.03 15.18
N GLY A 27 -1.89 14.80 14.73
CA GLY A 27 -2.11 13.66 15.63
C GLY A 27 -0.87 13.23 16.39
N MET A 28 0.33 13.50 15.84
CA MET A 28 1.60 13.14 16.46
C MET A 28 2.07 14.11 17.55
N ASP A 29 1.52 15.31 17.63
CA ASP A 29 1.91 16.31 18.63
C ASP A 29 1.83 15.80 20.07
N LYS A 30 0.94 14.84 20.34
CA LYS A 30 0.67 14.29 21.67
C LYS A 30 1.05 12.83 21.85
N ILE A 31 1.18 12.08 20.74
CA ILE A 31 1.48 10.65 20.78
C ILE A 31 2.58 10.35 19.76
N GLY A 32 3.52 9.47 20.14
CA GLY A 32 4.64 9.12 19.26
C GLY A 32 4.19 8.45 17.96
N PRO A 33 5.04 8.48 16.90
CA PRO A 33 4.71 7.98 15.56
C PRO A 33 4.33 6.50 15.54
N LEU A 34 4.94 5.69 16.41
CA LEU A 34 4.64 4.26 16.51
C LEU A 34 3.22 4.02 17.05
N THR A 35 2.85 4.73 18.11
CA THR A 35 1.53 4.60 18.76
C THR A 35 0.44 5.12 17.81
N PHE A 36 0.68 6.23 17.12
CA PHE A 36 -0.25 6.78 16.14
C PHE A 36 -0.49 5.80 14.99
N ASN A 37 0.57 5.26 14.41
CA ASN A 37 0.47 4.27 13.34
C ASN A 37 -0.24 2.99 13.83
N GLY A 38 0.12 2.47 15.00
CA GLY A 38 -0.50 1.29 15.57
C GLY A 38 -2.01 1.44 15.74
N THR A 39 -2.46 2.53 16.34
CA THR A 39 -3.90 2.81 16.52
C THR A 39 -4.63 2.99 15.19
N ARG A 40 -4.06 3.71 14.25
CA ARG A 40 -4.63 3.90 12.91
C ARG A 40 -4.82 2.59 12.16
N PHE A 41 -3.79 1.74 12.12
CA PHE A 41 -3.89 0.44 11.46
C PHE A 41 -4.83 -0.51 12.17
N PHE A 42 -4.88 -0.47 13.50
CA PHE A 42 -5.80 -1.29 14.28
C PHE A 42 -7.27 -0.92 13.99
N ILE A 43 -7.59 0.37 13.99
CA ILE A 43 -8.94 0.86 13.63
C ILE A 43 -9.28 0.49 12.18
N GLY A 44 -8.34 0.69 11.25
CA GLY A 44 -8.50 0.31 9.84
C GLY A 44 -8.76 -1.20 9.67
N PHE A 45 -8.02 -2.03 10.39
CA PHE A 45 -8.22 -3.48 10.41
C PHE A 45 -9.62 -3.86 10.90
N LEU A 46 -10.07 -3.31 12.02
CA LEU A 46 -11.42 -3.56 12.55
C LEU A 46 -12.51 -3.12 11.57
N SER A 47 -12.30 -2.02 10.86
CA SER A 47 -13.26 -1.51 9.88
C SER A 47 -13.37 -2.40 8.64
N ILE A 48 -12.28 -3.02 8.19
CA ILE A 48 -12.24 -3.85 6.98
C ILE A 48 -12.73 -5.27 7.23
N ILE A 49 -12.56 -5.82 8.43
CA ILE A 49 -12.94 -7.21 8.77
C ILE A 49 -14.38 -7.55 8.33
N PRO A 50 -15.43 -6.79 8.71
CA PRO A 50 -16.80 -7.16 8.35
C PRO A 50 -17.01 -7.23 6.83
N PHE A 51 -16.40 -6.32 6.09
CA PHE A 51 -16.47 -6.33 4.62
C PHE A 51 -15.75 -7.53 4.02
N ALA A 52 -14.55 -7.85 4.50
CA ALA A 52 -13.79 -9.00 4.03
C ALA A 52 -14.52 -10.33 4.28
N ILE A 53 -15.14 -10.47 5.45
CA ILE A 53 -15.91 -11.68 5.78
C ILE A 53 -17.15 -11.81 4.91
N VAL A 54 -17.88 -10.72 4.65
CA VAL A 54 -19.13 -10.77 3.88
C VAL A 54 -18.87 -10.96 2.39
N PHE A 55 -17.92 -10.20 1.81
CA PHE A 55 -17.75 -10.14 0.35
C PHE A 55 -16.67 -11.07 -0.20
N GLU A 56 -15.60 -11.37 0.56
CA GLU A 56 -14.42 -12.05 0.03
C GLU A 56 -14.09 -13.39 0.70
N LYS A 57 -14.87 -13.86 1.67
CA LYS A 57 -14.58 -15.08 2.42
C LYS A 57 -14.25 -16.29 1.52
N LYS A 58 -15.03 -16.52 0.47
CA LYS A 58 -14.79 -17.65 -0.45
C LYS A 58 -13.48 -17.53 -1.19
N LYS A 59 -13.16 -16.34 -1.70
CA LYS A 59 -11.92 -16.06 -2.46
C LYS A 59 -10.70 -16.22 -1.58
N ILE A 60 -10.73 -15.63 -0.39
CA ILE A 60 -9.64 -15.71 0.60
C ILE A 60 -9.39 -17.17 0.98
N THR A 61 -10.44 -17.93 1.30
CA THR A 61 -10.33 -19.35 1.69
C THR A 61 -9.75 -20.19 0.55
N THR A 62 -10.13 -19.91 -0.70
CA THR A 62 -9.61 -20.63 -1.86
C THR A 62 -8.11 -20.37 -2.06
N GLU A 63 -7.68 -19.13 -1.96
CA GLU A 63 -6.25 -18.77 -2.11
C GLU A 63 -5.40 -19.34 -0.96
N ILE A 64 -5.88 -19.28 0.27
CA ILE A 64 -5.18 -19.91 1.40
C ILE A 64 -5.01 -21.42 1.18
N ASN A 65 -6.03 -22.09 0.67
CA ASN A 65 -5.99 -23.54 0.47
C ASN A 65 -5.06 -24.00 -0.66
N LYS A 66 -4.77 -23.16 -1.65
CA LYS A 66 -3.84 -23.49 -2.75
C LYS A 66 -2.41 -23.74 -2.24
N ASN A 67 -1.88 -22.85 -1.45
CA ASN A 67 -0.53 -23.00 -0.85
C ASN A 67 -0.40 -22.16 0.43
N LYS A 68 -0.78 -22.73 1.56
CA LYS A 68 -0.79 -22.06 2.87
C LYS A 68 0.58 -21.46 3.23
N LYS A 69 1.66 -22.22 3.02
CA LYS A 69 3.02 -21.79 3.40
C LYS A 69 3.46 -20.56 2.61
N LEU A 70 3.23 -20.57 1.29
CA LEU A 70 3.55 -19.43 0.44
C LEU A 70 2.69 -18.21 0.79
N PHE A 71 1.38 -18.42 1.00
CA PHE A 71 0.44 -17.36 1.35
C PHE A 71 0.87 -16.63 2.63
N TYR A 72 1.15 -17.35 3.73
CA TYR A 72 1.58 -16.72 4.98
C TYR A 72 2.97 -16.08 4.88
N LYS A 73 3.89 -16.68 4.10
CA LYS A 73 5.20 -16.09 3.83
C LYS A 73 5.07 -14.75 3.11
N LEU A 74 4.24 -14.67 2.08
CA LEU A 74 4.00 -13.43 1.35
C LEU A 74 3.32 -12.37 2.22
N LEU A 75 2.30 -12.75 3.01
CA LEU A 75 1.66 -11.83 3.95
C LEU A 75 2.64 -11.25 4.97
N PHE A 76 3.53 -12.08 5.51
CA PHE A 76 4.56 -11.63 6.43
C PHE A 76 5.47 -10.57 5.80
N TRP A 77 5.98 -10.84 4.60
CA TRP A 77 6.88 -9.90 3.92
C TRP A 77 6.15 -8.59 3.52
N ILE A 78 4.94 -8.70 2.99
CA ILE A 78 4.13 -7.52 2.66
C ILE A 78 3.86 -6.69 3.91
N GLY A 79 3.45 -7.33 5.00
CA GLY A 79 3.19 -6.65 6.27
C GLY A 79 4.44 -5.98 6.86
N LEU A 80 5.59 -6.66 6.79
CA LEU A 80 6.86 -6.12 7.26
C LEU A 80 7.30 -4.88 6.47
N PHE A 81 7.27 -4.95 5.13
CA PHE A 81 7.64 -3.81 4.30
C PHE A 81 6.65 -2.64 4.44
N LEU A 82 5.36 -2.94 4.55
CA LEU A 82 4.35 -1.93 4.80
C LEU A 82 4.57 -1.24 6.16
N PHE A 83 4.86 -2.02 7.21
CA PHE A 83 5.16 -1.48 8.53
C PHE A 83 6.40 -0.57 8.49
N LEU A 84 7.50 -1.06 7.91
CA LEU A 84 8.74 -0.26 7.81
C LEU A 84 8.52 1.02 7.01
N GLY A 85 7.87 0.93 5.85
CA GLY A 85 7.61 2.09 5.00
C GLY A 85 6.75 3.15 5.69
N THR A 86 5.65 2.73 6.30
CA THR A 86 4.74 3.65 6.99
C THR A 86 5.33 4.21 8.28
N TYR A 87 6.14 3.42 9.01
CA TYR A 87 6.83 3.90 10.19
C TYR A 87 7.88 4.96 9.85
N LEU A 88 8.71 4.69 8.83
CA LEU A 88 9.73 5.65 8.38
C LEU A 88 9.10 6.94 7.83
N GLN A 89 8.01 6.82 7.07
CA GLN A 89 7.25 7.98 6.60
C GLN A 89 6.70 8.80 7.76
N GLN A 90 6.13 8.15 8.75
CA GLN A 90 5.57 8.80 9.93
C GLN A 90 6.66 9.46 10.79
N ALA A 91 7.82 8.80 10.94
CA ALA A 91 8.96 9.36 11.65
C ALA A 91 9.56 10.57 10.90
N ALA A 92 9.55 10.56 9.57
CA ALA A 92 10.03 11.69 8.77
C ALA A 92 9.24 12.98 9.03
N LEU A 93 7.93 12.90 9.31
CA LEU A 93 7.10 14.05 9.64
C LEU A 93 7.53 14.78 10.93
N LEU A 94 8.30 14.12 11.82
CA LEU A 94 8.89 14.77 13.00
C LEU A 94 10.08 15.72 12.66
N TYR A 95 10.66 15.53 11.46
CA TYR A 95 11.91 16.21 11.06
C TYR A 95 11.75 17.10 9.83
N THR A 96 10.58 17.08 9.18
CA THR A 96 10.34 17.82 7.94
C THR A 96 8.89 18.29 7.87
N ASP A 97 8.67 19.35 7.08
CA ASP A 97 7.33 19.88 6.84
C ASP A 97 6.45 18.87 6.10
N VAL A 98 5.15 18.89 6.39
CA VAL A 98 4.12 18.05 5.78
C VAL A 98 4.18 18.09 4.25
N ALA A 99 4.42 19.29 3.67
CA ALA A 99 4.50 19.46 2.22
C ALA A 99 5.68 18.70 1.61
N ASN A 100 6.86 18.74 2.27
CA ASN A 100 8.04 18.02 1.84
C ASN A 100 7.83 16.49 1.97
N ALA A 101 7.28 16.02 3.09
CA ALA A 101 6.98 14.60 3.29
C ALA A 101 5.99 14.07 2.24
N ALA A 102 4.94 14.83 1.93
CA ALA A 102 3.98 14.49 0.89
C ALA A 102 4.63 14.44 -0.50
N PHE A 103 5.49 15.42 -0.83
CA PHE A 103 6.21 15.48 -2.09
C PHE A 103 7.12 14.24 -2.29
N PHE A 104 7.94 13.91 -1.29
CA PHE A 104 8.79 12.72 -1.36
C PHE A 104 7.98 11.42 -1.42
N THR A 105 6.83 11.37 -0.75
CA THR A 105 5.95 10.21 -0.84
C THR A 105 5.44 10.00 -2.26
N ILE A 106 5.06 11.07 -2.98
CA ILE A 106 4.59 10.96 -4.37
C ILE A 106 5.68 10.43 -5.32
N PHE A 107 6.95 10.58 -4.95
CA PHE A 107 8.08 10.14 -5.78
C PHE A 107 8.08 8.64 -6.08
N TYR A 108 7.42 7.80 -5.26
CA TYR A 108 7.28 6.38 -5.56
C TYR A 108 6.45 6.13 -6.83
N VAL A 109 5.53 7.02 -7.19
CA VAL A 109 4.63 6.86 -8.34
C VAL A 109 5.42 6.71 -9.66
N PRO A 110 6.38 7.60 -10.01
CA PRO A 110 7.24 7.37 -11.17
C PRO A 110 8.32 6.31 -10.94
N MET A 111 8.80 6.11 -9.69
CA MET A 111 9.85 5.12 -9.43
C MET A 111 9.39 3.68 -9.62
N VAL A 112 8.17 3.34 -9.24
CA VAL A 112 7.66 1.97 -9.36
C VAL A 112 7.67 1.49 -10.81
N PRO A 113 7.09 2.19 -11.81
CA PRO A 113 7.16 1.74 -13.21
C PRO A 113 8.60 1.68 -13.74
N ILE A 114 9.50 2.60 -13.35
CA ILE A 114 10.91 2.55 -13.76
C ILE A 114 11.59 1.29 -13.23
N ILE A 115 11.41 0.97 -11.97
CA ILE A 115 11.98 -0.24 -11.34
C ILE A 115 11.38 -1.49 -11.99
N LEU A 116 10.07 -1.55 -12.19
CA LEU A 116 9.41 -2.66 -12.86
C LEU A 116 9.92 -2.85 -14.28
N PHE A 117 10.07 -1.77 -15.06
CA PHE A 117 10.60 -1.81 -16.41
C PHE A 117 12.03 -2.38 -16.43
N TYR A 118 12.89 -1.92 -15.52
CA TYR A 118 14.26 -2.44 -15.38
C TYR A 118 14.26 -3.92 -15.00
N PHE A 119 13.40 -4.34 -14.07
CA PHE A 119 13.27 -5.74 -13.67
C PHE A 119 12.75 -6.63 -14.80
N ILE A 120 11.73 -6.17 -15.53
CA ILE A 120 11.15 -6.90 -16.66
C ILE A 120 12.20 -7.04 -17.78
N LEU A 121 12.95 -5.98 -18.11
CA LEU A 121 14.02 -6.07 -19.10
C LEU A 121 15.09 -7.09 -18.69
N ASN A 122 15.53 -7.09 -17.45
CA ASN A 122 16.53 -8.05 -16.95
C ASN A 122 16.00 -9.50 -16.91
N LEU A 123 14.72 -9.70 -16.61
CA LEU A 123 14.08 -11.02 -16.66
C LEU A 123 13.87 -11.51 -18.11
N CYS A 124 13.58 -10.61 -19.05
CA CYS A 124 13.45 -10.97 -20.47
C CYS A 124 14.79 -11.27 -21.14
N THR A 125 15.89 -10.65 -20.69
CA THR A 125 17.25 -10.94 -21.17
C THR A 125 17.89 -12.15 -20.49
N GLY A 126 17.41 -12.55 -19.31
CA GLY A 126 17.82 -13.78 -18.62
C GLY A 126 16.82 -14.90 -18.83
N ALA A 127 17.26 -16.05 -19.28
CA ALA A 127 16.69 -17.43 -19.36
C ALA A 127 15.17 -17.71 -19.23
N PHE A 128 14.30 -16.71 -19.01
CA PHE A 128 12.83 -16.84 -18.87
C PHE A 128 12.05 -16.14 -19.99
N GLY A 129 12.68 -15.81 -21.10
CA GLY A 129 12.11 -15.05 -22.22
C GLY A 129 10.91 -15.67 -22.96
N HIS A 130 10.33 -16.78 -22.51
CA HIS A 130 9.25 -17.45 -23.26
C HIS A 130 7.86 -17.43 -22.62
N GLN A 131 7.71 -16.96 -21.37
CA GLN A 131 6.41 -17.03 -20.70
C GLN A 131 5.70 -15.69 -20.44
N PHE A 132 6.34 -14.55 -20.72
CA PHE A 132 5.75 -13.24 -20.38
C PHE A 132 5.03 -12.53 -21.54
N TYR A 133 5.03 -13.09 -22.76
CA TYR A 133 4.27 -12.51 -23.88
C TYR A 133 2.74 -12.67 -23.79
N PHE A 134 2.22 -13.25 -22.71
CA PHE A 134 0.79 -13.58 -22.61
C PHE A 134 0.00 -12.68 -21.63
N VAL A 135 0.57 -11.61 -21.09
CA VAL A 135 -0.08 -10.75 -20.06
C VAL A 135 -0.10 -9.26 -20.47
N LEU A 136 0.22 -8.94 -21.68
CA LEU A 136 -0.07 -7.63 -22.30
C LEU A 136 -1.14 -7.81 -23.36
#